data_a51fab777416ee7a72d8145e4eabec37
#
_entry.id   a51fab777416ee7a72d8145e4eabec37
#
_cell.length_a   1.000
_cell.length_b   1.000
_cell.length_c   1.000
_cell.angle_alpha   90.00
_cell.angle_beta   90.00
_cell.angle_gamma   90.00
#
_symmetry.space_group_name_H-M   'P 1'
#
loop_
_entity.id
_entity.type
_entity.pdbx_description
1 polymer ?
#
loop_
_entity_poly.entity_id
_entity_poly.type
_entity_poly.pdbx_seq_one_letter_code
_entity_poly.pdbx_strand_id
1 'polypeptide(L)'
;FVAPITSRHIVLGKFLGMLMYGVVMFVVLLVYVVLAGCWIESFDWAAVLTGLLGLYLLFATYAAIGLFMSTLTSYPIVAAIYMLALLTFLRFVSGLWQEYTFVREITYWLALDRRAGTFINGMICSEDFLYFAIMTTMFLGFAVLKLQFIRERRSLLSKVGRFLGVFVIAMLLGYVTSRPMLRLYYDSTHTKSNTLTQASQDIVSKLDGGLKITTYVNLFGSVYNITPAKVMTDIARYNSYIRFKPEIEMDYVFYYYTDTTDGYFQQRFPHKTLKEAAKEMAKFQGVNVNKYVPLSKIDTEVDLRDEAYRFVALLERESGEKTFLRVFQDAQRVPFETEISAALKRITMKLPTVGFLSDHRARTITGDRNRDYSYMVSEKLFRTALINQGFDVADVKLSRDPRLLDHLDILVIAEPMEPFTDTELDMLFRYVESGKNLILAGKPKTNGYLKPLMDRLGLAFEAGILVQGQDQVEKGRADGPSVRGSLPSPGSTKQEVEREYPVSLYLCKVTNEAKDLSRLWSVLYRQTRAPEWPYAIVMPGASAINQVEDKGF
;
A
#
# COMPACT_ATOMS: atom_id res chain seq x y z
N PHE A 1 52.62 27.76 -25.78
CA PHE A 1 51.80 26.64 -26.33
C PHE A 1 50.34 27.10 -26.47
N VAL A 2 49.89 27.50 -27.65
CA VAL A 2 48.51 27.79 -27.96
C VAL A 2 47.91 26.51 -28.55
N ALA A 3 47.50 25.56 -27.67
CA ALA A 3 46.71 24.43 -28.11
C ALA A 3 45.30 24.95 -28.49
N PRO A 4 44.68 24.47 -29.61
CA PRO A 4 43.34 24.86 -30.02
C PRO A 4 42.27 24.18 -29.12
N ILE A 5 42.27 24.58 -27.83
CA ILE A 5 41.34 24.01 -26.83
C ILE A 5 40.04 24.81 -26.86
N THR A 6 38.93 24.13 -27.16
CA THR A 6 37.58 24.72 -27.14
C THR A 6 37.05 24.75 -25.71
N SER A 7 36.06 25.63 -25.45
CA SER A 7 35.34 25.70 -24.16
C SER A 7 34.74 24.32 -23.78
N ARG A 8 34.36 23.52 -24.78
CA ARG A 8 33.80 22.17 -24.56
C ARG A 8 34.88 21.23 -23.97
N HIS A 9 36.10 21.22 -24.52
CA HIS A 9 37.19 20.37 -24.03
C HIS A 9 37.57 20.73 -22.59
N ILE A 10 37.55 22.02 -22.23
CA ILE A 10 37.86 22.48 -20.87
C ILE A 10 36.81 21.97 -19.88
N VAL A 11 35.52 22.17 -20.20
CA VAL A 11 34.42 21.76 -19.31
C VAL A 11 34.37 20.23 -19.16
N LEU A 12 34.44 19.49 -20.28
CA LEU A 12 34.42 18.01 -20.25
C LEU A 12 35.65 17.44 -19.53
N GLY A 13 36.84 17.99 -19.78
CA GLY A 13 38.07 17.54 -19.09
C GLY A 13 37.99 17.72 -17.58
N LYS A 14 37.49 18.88 -17.09
CA LYS A 14 37.30 19.12 -15.66
C LYS A 14 36.22 18.21 -15.08
N PHE A 15 35.11 18.02 -15.80
CA PHE A 15 34.04 17.13 -15.37
C PHE A 15 34.52 15.69 -15.24
N LEU A 16 35.20 15.16 -16.25
CA LEU A 16 35.79 13.81 -16.20
C LEU A 16 36.80 13.66 -15.05
N GLY A 17 37.64 14.68 -14.80
CA GLY A 17 38.52 14.68 -13.63
C GLY A 17 37.77 14.59 -12.30
N MET A 18 36.64 15.29 -12.17
CA MET A 18 35.77 15.18 -10.98
C MET A 18 35.09 13.82 -10.88
N LEU A 19 34.66 13.24 -12.00
CA LEU A 19 34.09 11.88 -12.00
C LEU A 19 35.15 10.84 -11.59
N MET A 20 36.41 10.94 -12.07
CA MET A 20 37.49 10.05 -11.67
C MET A 20 37.80 10.15 -10.17
N TYR A 21 37.80 11.37 -9.62
CA TYR A 21 37.88 11.56 -8.17
C TYR A 21 36.70 10.90 -7.44
N GLY A 22 35.48 11.05 -7.98
CA GLY A 22 34.31 10.36 -7.49
C GLY A 22 34.48 8.85 -7.46
N VAL A 23 35.03 8.23 -8.54
CA VAL A 23 35.30 6.79 -8.58
C VAL A 23 36.18 6.35 -7.41
N VAL A 24 37.23 7.11 -7.09
CA VAL A 24 38.12 6.79 -5.94
C VAL A 24 37.30 6.77 -4.63
N MET A 25 36.42 7.75 -4.41
CA MET A 25 35.55 7.79 -3.23
C MET A 25 34.60 6.61 -3.19
N PHE A 26 34.02 6.25 -4.34
CA PHE A 26 33.08 5.11 -4.42
C PHE A 26 33.78 3.76 -4.26
N VAL A 27 35.05 3.62 -4.65
CA VAL A 27 35.87 2.41 -4.35
C VAL A 27 35.98 2.22 -2.84
N VAL A 28 36.21 3.29 -2.07
CA VAL A 28 36.23 3.21 -0.59
C VAL A 28 34.90 2.73 -0.05
N LEU A 29 33.75 3.28 -0.56
CA LEU A 29 32.43 2.80 -0.16
C LEU A 29 32.22 1.33 -0.53
N LEU A 30 32.71 0.89 -1.69
CA LEU A 30 32.61 -0.50 -2.13
C LEU A 30 33.38 -1.45 -1.21
N VAL A 31 34.50 -1.04 -0.65
CA VAL A 31 35.21 -1.82 0.39
C VAL A 31 34.33 -2.04 1.62
N TYR A 32 33.62 -0.99 2.10
CA TYR A 32 32.65 -1.15 3.21
C TYR A 32 31.52 -2.09 2.85
N VAL A 33 31.00 -2.02 1.63
CA VAL A 33 29.94 -2.93 1.15
C VAL A 33 30.43 -4.38 1.13
N VAL A 34 31.65 -4.63 0.67
CA VAL A 34 32.26 -5.98 0.67
C VAL A 34 32.40 -6.49 2.11
N LEU A 35 32.95 -5.66 3.01
CA LEU A 35 33.02 -6.03 4.43
C LEU A 35 31.66 -6.36 5.04
N ALA A 36 30.63 -5.54 4.78
CA ALA A 36 29.29 -5.80 5.24
C ALA A 36 28.73 -7.13 4.67
N GLY A 37 28.96 -7.41 3.38
CA GLY A 37 28.57 -8.65 2.74
C GLY A 37 29.24 -9.90 3.31
N CYS A 38 30.45 -9.78 3.89
CA CYS A 38 31.09 -10.88 4.58
C CYS A 38 30.50 -11.18 5.97
N TRP A 39 29.78 -10.23 6.57
CA TRP A 39 29.26 -10.35 7.94
C TRP A 39 27.75 -10.64 7.99
N ILE A 40 27.03 -10.31 6.92
CA ILE A 40 25.56 -10.45 6.83
C ILE A 40 25.23 -11.70 6.00
N GLU A 41 24.56 -12.68 6.61
CA GLU A 41 24.24 -13.97 5.98
C GLU A 41 23.37 -13.85 4.71
N SER A 42 22.43 -12.89 4.67
CA SER A 42 21.53 -12.69 3.52
C SER A 42 21.71 -11.29 2.91
N PHE A 43 22.94 -10.99 2.45
CA PHE A 43 23.24 -9.69 1.88
C PHE A 43 22.75 -9.55 0.43
N ASP A 44 21.91 -8.55 0.16
CA ASP A 44 21.39 -8.27 -1.17
C ASP A 44 22.37 -7.39 -1.99
N TRP A 45 23.34 -8.06 -2.62
CA TRP A 45 24.38 -7.40 -3.44
C TRP A 45 23.79 -6.56 -4.56
N ALA A 46 22.76 -7.04 -5.25
CA ALA A 46 22.19 -6.38 -6.41
C ALA A 46 21.50 -5.07 -6.00
N ALA A 47 20.74 -5.08 -4.92
CA ALA A 47 20.07 -3.87 -4.40
C ALA A 47 21.09 -2.82 -3.94
N VAL A 48 22.15 -3.24 -3.21
CA VAL A 48 23.17 -2.32 -2.73
C VAL A 48 23.99 -1.72 -3.87
N LEU A 49 24.39 -2.52 -4.86
CA LEU A 49 25.11 -2.01 -6.05
C LEU A 49 24.23 -1.05 -6.86
N THR A 50 22.92 -1.33 -6.97
CA THR A 50 21.97 -0.40 -7.59
C THR A 50 21.91 0.93 -6.82
N GLY A 51 21.88 0.88 -5.49
CA GLY A 51 21.94 2.08 -4.65
C GLY A 51 23.21 2.88 -4.86
N LEU A 52 24.37 2.22 -4.93
CA LEU A 52 25.66 2.88 -5.23
C LEU A 52 25.65 3.52 -6.62
N LEU A 53 25.08 2.87 -7.64
CA LEU A 53 24.93 3.45 -8.98
C LEU A 53 24.09 4.75 -8.91
N GLY A 54 22.96 4.74 -8.21
CA GLY A 54 22.11 5.92 -8.05
C GLY A 54 22.84 7.07 -7.34
N LEU A 55 23.60 6.78 -6.30
CA LEU A 55 24.43 7.76 -5.60
C LEU A 55 25.53 8.32 -6.52
N TYR A 56 26.15 7.48 -7.36
CA TYR A 56 27.15 7.95 -8.32
C TYR A 56 26.56 8.87 -9.40
N LEU A 57 25.35 8.55 -9.92
CA LEU A 57 24.63 9.41 -10.86
C LEU A 57 24.27 10.76 -10.22
N LEU A 58 23.82 10.75 -8.97
CA LEU A 58 23.56 11.96 -8.20
C LEU A 58 24.84 12.79 -8.01
N PHE A 59 25.97 12.14 -7.66
CA PHE A 59 27.26 12.79 -7.54
C PHE A 59 27.69 13.43 -8.87
N ALA A 60 27.53 12.73 -10.00
CA ALA A 60 27.85 13.26 -11.32
C ALA A 60 27.03 14.53 -11.64
N THR A 61 25.75 14.52 -11.29
CA THR A 61 24.88 15.70 -11.47
C THR A 61 25.33 16.85 -10.56
N TYR A 62 25.66 16.60 -9.30
CA TYR A 62 26.19 17.62 -8.39
C TYR A 62 27.53 18.18 -8.87
N ALA A 63 28.41 17.34 -9.43
CA ALA A 63 29.66 17.77 -10.03
C ALA A 63 29.43 18.71 -11.23
N ALA A 64 28.44 18.41 -12.09
CA ALA A 64 28.08 19.27 -13.21
C ALA A 64 27.50 20.62 -12.74
N ILE A 65 26.63 20.62 -11.71
CA ILE A 65 26.09 21.82 -11.08
C ILE A 65 27.22 22.66 -10.49
N GLY A 66 28.11 22.05 -9.70
CA GLY A 66 29.25 22.74 -9.10
C GLY A 66 30.19 23.35 -10.14
N LEU A 67 30.44 22.61 -11.22
CA LEU A 67 31.24 23.11 -12.34
C LEU A 67 30.59 24.33 -13.02
N PHE A 68 29.27 24.30 -13.26
CA PHE A 68 28.54 25.46 -13.77
C PHE A 68 28.63 26.64 -12.80
N MET A 69 28.38 26.45 -11.49
CA MET A 69 28.47 27.52 -10.49
C MET A 69 29.87 28.14 -10.45
N SER A 70 30.92 27.35 -10.61
CA SER A 70 32.30 27.84 -10.67
C SER A 70 32.58 28.69 -11.92
N THR A 71 31.78 28.57 -13.00
CA THR A 71 31.92 29.45 -14.17
C THR A 71 31.25 30.81 -13.99
N LEU A 72 30.39 30.98 -12.99
CA LEU A 72 29.65 32.23 -12.74
C LEU A 72 30.49 33.25 -11.97
N THR A 73 31.46 32.79 -11.17
CA THR A 73 32.26 33.64 -10.30
C THR A 73 33.72 33.20 -10.28
N SER A 74 34.63 34.14 -10.03
CA SER A 74 36.05 33.86 -9.84
C SER A 74 36.42 33.46 -8.40
N TYR A 75 35.47 33.60 -7.45
CA TYR A 75 35.72 33.33 -6.04
C TYR A 75 35.17 31.96 -5.66
N PRO A 76 36.04 31.01 -5.24
CA PRO A 76 35.60 29.62 -4.92
C PRO A 76 34.52 29.53 -3.83
N ILE A 77 34.60 30.40 -2.80
CA ILE A 77 33.65 30.43 -1.70
C ILE A 77 32.25 30.86 -2.22
N VAL A 78 32.19 31.86 -3.08
CA VAL A 78 30.95 32.35 -3.68
C VAL A 78 30.34 31.26 -4.58
N ALA A 79 31.16 30.54 -5.35
CA ALA A 79 30.68 29.40 -6.14
C ALA A 79 30.07 28.31 -5.28
N ALA A 80 30.67 28.00 -4.14
CA ALA A 80 30.14 27.03 -3.18
C ALA A 80 28.79 27.48 -2.59
N ILE A 81 28.64 28.77 -2.25
CA ILE A 81 27.38 29.34 -1.76
C ILE A 81 26.29 29.26 -2.84
N TYR A 82 26.61 29.59 -4.10
CA TYR A 82 25.65 29.47 -5.21
C TYR A 82 25.21 28.02 -5.42
N MET A 83 26.15 27.06 -5.35
CA MET A 83 25.83 25.63 -5.43
C MET A 83 24.89 25.21 -4.30
N LEU A 84 25.21 25.57 -3.05
CA LEU A 84 24.38 25.24 -1.89
C LEU A 84 22.98 25.84 -2.02
N ALA A 85 22.88 27.10 -2.43
CA ALA A 85 21.59 27.77 -2.64
C ALA A 85 20.76 27.07 -3.72
N LEU A 86 21.37 26.69 -4.86
CA LEU A 86 20.67 25.99 -5.93
C LEU A 86 20.23 24.58 -5.50
N LEU A 87 21.11 23.81 -4.84
CA LEU A 87 20.75 22.47 -4.36
C LEU A 87 19.63 22.52 -3.32
N THR A 88 19.69 23.50 -2.40
CA THR A 88 18.61 23.75 -1.44
C THR A 88 17.30 24.10 -2.16
N PHE A 89 17.35 24.99 -3.15
CA PHE A 89 16.17 25.30 -3.96
C PHE A 89 15.60 24.07 -4.65
N LEU A 90 16.42 23.26 -5.32
CA LEU A 90 15.99 22.04 -6.01
C LEU A 90 15.42 20.99 -5.05
N ARG A 91 15.89 20.95 -3.80
CA ARG A 91 15.34 20.09 -2.76
C ARG A 91 13.93 20.51 -2.33
N PHE A 92 13.72 21.82 -2.13
CA PHE A 92 12.43 22.35 -1.67
C PHE A 92 11.43 22.61 -2.79
N VAL A 93 11.90 22.72 -4.05
CA VAL A 93 11.04 23.03 -5.21
C VAL A 93 9.89 22.05 -5.37
N SER A 94 10.10 20.77 -5.05
CA SER A 94 9.07 19.73 -5.12
C SER A 94 7.89 19.95 -4.16
N GLY A 95 8.04 20.82 -3.16
CA GLY A 95 6.98 21.19 -2.22
C GLY A 95 6.24 22.49 -2.61
N LEU A 96 6.77 23.24 -3.60
CA LEU A 96 6.22 24.54 -3.96
C LEU A 96 5.02 24.38 -4.93
N TRP A 97 3.96 25.12 -4.67
CA TRP A 97 2.77 25.23 -5.54
C TRP A 97 2.18 23.89 -5.98
N GLN A 98 2.23 22.86 -5.12
CA GLN A 98 1.70 21.52 -5.37
C GLN A 98 0.17 21.50 -5.61
N GLU A 99 -0.51 22.59 -5.30
CA GLU A 99 -1.95 22.80 -5.53
C GLU A 99 -2.32 22.91 -7.02
N TYR A 100 -1.35 23.26 -7.89
CA TYR A 100 -1.58 23.44 -9.32
C TYR A 100 -0.99 22.26 -10.10
N THR A 101 -1.82 21.51 -10.79
CA THR A 101 -1.44 20.25 -11.48
C THR A 101 -0.24 20.43 -12.40
N PHE A 102 -0.27 21.44 -13.27
CA PHE A 102 0.83 21.71 -14.20
C PHE A 102 2.14 22.07 -13.48
N VAL A 103 2.08 22.93 -12.46
CA VAL A 103 3.27 23.33 -11.69
C VAL A 103 3.80 22.15 -10.89
N ARG A 104 2.90 21.34 -10.33
CA ARG A 104 3.24 20.13 -9.58
C ARG A 104 4.05 19.14 -10.42
N GLU A 105 3.67 18.90 -11.68
CA GLU A 105 4.41 18.01 -12.57
C GLU A 105 5.84 18.51 -12.84
N ILE A 106 6.00 19.81 -13.11
CA ILE A 106 7.31 20.42 -13.35
C ILE A 106 8.17 20.40 -12.07
N THR A 107 7.63 20.83 -10.94
CA THR A 107 8.39 20.89 -9.68
C THR A 107 8.74 19.49 -9.16
N TYR A 108 7.87 18.51 -9.36
CA TYR A 108 8.15 17.12 -9.05
C TYR A 108 9.27 16.56 -9.94
N TRP A 109 9.28 16.90 -11.23
CA TRP A 109 10.35 16.48 -12.15
C TRP A 109 11.70 17.08 -11.77
N LEU A 110 11.76 18.31 -11.28
CA LEU A 110 13.01 18.99 -10.87
C LEU A 110 13.63 18.42 -9.58
N ALA A 111 12.92 17.63 -8.80
CA ALA A 111 13.37 17.12 -7.50
C ALA A 111 14.43 16.00 -7.63
N LEU A 112 15.71 16.35 -7.37
CA LEU A 112 16.86 15.44 -7.48
C LEU A 112 16.84 14.28 -6.48
N ASP A 113 16.52 14.55 -5.21
CA ASP A 113 16.63 13.59 -4.11
C ASP A 113 15.73 12.35 -4.29
N ARG A 114 14.53 12.53 -4.83
CA ARG A 114 13.56 11.45 -5.04
C ARG A 114 14.04 10.43 -6.07
N ARG A 115 14.73 10.88 -7.11
CA ARG A 115 15.23 10.05 -8.20
C ARG A 115 16.35 9.12 -7.72
N ALA A 116 17.23 9.61 -6.86
CA ALA A 116 18.26 8.78 -6.24
C ALA A 116 17.63 7.74 -5.28
N GLY A 117 16.54 8.09 -4.59
CA GLY A 117 15.81 7.19 -3.70
C GLY A 117 15.31 5.92 -4.39
N THR A 118 14.91 5.99 -5.66
CA THR A 118 14.48 4.83 -6.45
C THR A 118 15.60 3.79 -6.55
N PHE A 119 16.82 4.23 -6.88
CA PHE A 119 17.99 3.36 -6.95
C PHE A 119 18.39 2.81 -5.57
N ILE A 120 18.35 3.65 -4.52
CA ILE A 120 18.68 3.24 -3.14
C ILE A 120 17.73 2.13 -2.67
N ASN A 121 16.47 2.16 -3.10
CA ASN A 121 15.49 1.11 -2.83
C ASN A 121 15.68 -0.14 -3.72
N GLY A 122 16.72 -0.21 -4.54
CA GLY A 122 17.03 -1.35 -5.41
C GLY A 122 16.21 -1.39 -6.71
N MET A 123 15.61 -0.27 -7.13
CA MET A 123 14.88 -0.19 -8.39
C MET A 123 15.66 0.63 -9.42
N ILE A 124 15.89 0.05 -10.58
CA ILE A 124 16.44 0.77 -11.75
C ILE A 124 15.26 1.17 -12.64
N CYS A 125 15.11 2.46 -12.86
CA CYS A 125 14.11 3.01 -13.77
C CYS A 125 14.81 3.79 -14.89
N SER A 126 14.42 3.52 -16.15
CA SER A 126 14.99 4.24 -17.31
C SER A 126 14.73 5.76 -17.22
N GLU A 127 13.57 6.16 -16.69
CA GLU A 127 13.23 7.57 -16.47
C GLU A 127 14.24 8.25 -15.54
N ASP A 128 14.59 7.62 -14.42
CA ASP A 128 15.49 8.21 -13.43
C ASP A 128 16.93 8.25 -13.94
N PHE A 129 17.36 7.20 -14.66
CA PHE A 129 18.68 7.19 -15.30
C PHE A 129 18.81 8.32 -16.34
N LEU A 130 17.83 8.44 -17.24
CA LEU A 130 17.80 9.49 -18.27
C LEU A 130 17.68 10.88 -17.64
N TYR A 131 16.94 11.01 -16.55
CA TYR A 131 16.85 12.25 -15.80
C TYR A 131 18.23 12.75 -15.35
N PHE A 132 19.04 11.91 -14.70
CA PHE A 132 20.39 12.28 -14.30
C PHE A 132 21.27 12.63 -15.50
N ALA A 133 21.15 11.91 -16.61
CA ALA A 133 21.87 12.21 -17.85
C ALA A 133 21.45 13.57 -18.43
N ILE A 134 20.16 13.85 -18.50
CA ILE A 134 19.60 15.13 -19.00
C ILE A 134 20.05 16.29 -18.11
N MET A 135 19.90 16.18 -16.80
CA MET A 135 20.29 17.23 -15.85
C MET A 135 21.80 17.51 -15.91
N THR A 136 22.62 16.46 -15.90
CA THR A 136 24.06 16.59 -16.02
C THR A 136 24.45 17.30 -17.32
N THR A 137 23.90 16.87 -18.44
CA THR A 137 24.17 17.47 -19.77
C THR A 137 23.71 18.91 -19.85
N MET A 138 22.56 19.24 -19.27
CA MET A 138 22.03 20.62 -19.22
C MET A 138 22.99 21.55 -18.47
N PHE A 139 23.46 21.18 -17.27
CA PHE A 139 24.37 22.00 -16.50
C PHE A 139 25.77 22.12 -17.14
N LEU A 140 26.27 21.03 -17.76
CA LEU A 140 27.49 21.10 -18.57
C LEU A 140 27.30 22.04 -19.78
N GLY A 141 26.14 21.98 -20.45
CA GLY A 141 25.77 22.91 -21.51
C GLY A 141 25.77 24.36 -21.06
N PHE A 142 25.21 24.64 -19.89
CA PHE A 142 25.25 25.98 -19.28
C PHE A 142 26.67 26.44 -18.99
N ALA A 143 27.55 25.56 -18.46
CA ALA A 143 28.95 25.88 -18.22
C ALA A 143 29.71 26.22 -19.52
N VAL A 144 29.48 25.42 -20.59
CA VAL A 144 30.05 25.67 -21.92
C VAL A 144 29.58 27.00 -22.49
N LEU A 145 28.26 27.27 -22.47
CA LEU A 145 27.70 28.55 -22.96
C LEU A 145 28.27 29.74 -22.19
N LYS A 146 28.39 29.64 -20.87
CA LYS A 146 28.96 30.75 -20.06
C LYS A 146 30.39 31.05 -20.46
N LEU A 147 31.25 30.04 -20.64
CA LEU A 147 32.64 30.20 -21.08
C LEU A 147 32.73 30.76 -22.51
N GLN A 148 31.82 30.38 -23.42
CA GLN A 148 31.75 30.93 -24.75
C GLN A 148 31.37 32.40 -24.72
N PHE A 149 30.40 32.82 -23.89
CA PHE A 149 29.96 34.19 -23.77
C PHE A 149 30.97 35.17 -23.14
N ILE A 150 31.96 34.65 -22.44
CA ILE A 150 33.12 35.45 -21.97
C ILE A 150 33.99 35.85 -23.17
N ARG A 151 34.08 34.99 -24.19
CA ARG A 151 34.92 35.20 -25.37
C ARG A 151 34.20 35.92 -26.53
N GLU A 152 32.85 35.81 -26.56
CA GLU A 152 32.04 36.36 -27.66
C GLU A 152 31.26 37.61 -27.19
N ARG A 153 31.39 38.73 -27.92
CA ARG A 153 30.54 39.91 -27.71
C ARG A 153 29.18 39.68 -28.38
N ARG A 154 28.19 39.19 -27.62
CA ARG A 154 26.80 39.02 -28.07
C ARG A 154 25.84 39.88 -27.26
N SER A 155 24.68 40.21 -27.85
CA SER A 155 23.58 40.88 -27.16
C SER A 155 23.07 40.04 -25.97
N LEU A 156 22.57 40.68 -24.94
CA LEU A 156 22.01 40.05 -23.75
C LEU A 156 20.86 39.08 -24.12
N LEU A 157 20.01 39.53 -25.06
CA LEU A 157 18.88 38.72 -25.54
C LEU A 157 19.33 37.41 -26.17
N SER A 158 20.38 37.42 -27.00
CA SER A 158 20.95 36.21 -27.59
C SER A 158 21.56 35.27 -26.54
N LYS A 159 22.18 35.80 -25.48
CA LYS A 159 22.72 35.01 -24.37
C LYS A 159 21.61 34.31 -23.59
N VAL A 160 20.59 35.07 -23.17
CA VAL A 160 19.42 34.55 -22.45
C VAL A 160 18.67 33.54 -23.31
N GLY A 161 18.45 33.81 -24.60
CA GLY A 161 17.77 32.90 -25.52
C GLY A 161 18.45 31.52 -25.63
N ARG A 162 19.81 31.48 -25.64
CA ARG A 162 20.55 30.22 -25.71
C ARG A 162 20.46 29.43 -24.40
N PHE A 163 20.56 30.10 -23.25
CA PHE A 163 20.34 29.42 -21.95
C PHE A 163 18.93 28.87 -21.85
N LEU A 164 17.93 29.67 -22.23
CA LEU A 164 16.54 29.25 -22.26
C LEU A 164 16.32 28.08 -23.24
N GLY A 165 16.96 28.11 -24.41
CA GLY A 165 16.89 27.04 -25.40
C GLY A 165 17.41 25.70 -24.83
N VAL A 166 18.57 25.69 -24.17
CA VAL A 166 19.09 24.47 -23.51
C VAL A 166 18.14 24.00 -22.41
N PHE A 167 17.59 24.91 -21.60
CA PHE A 167 16.62 24.58 -20.56
C PHE A 167 15.34 23.95 -21.13
N VAL A 168 14.75 24.58 -22.16
CA VAL A 168 13.52 24.07 -22.81
C VAL A 168 13.75 22.72 -23.44
N ILE A 169 14.89 22.50 -24.11
CA ILE A 169 15.24 21.19 -24.70
C ILE A 169 15.35 20.13 -23.58
N ALA A 170 16.02 20.46 -22.48
CA ALA A 170 16.13 19.52 -21.35
C ALA A 170 14.75 19.18 -20.75
N MET A 171 13.87 20.17 -20.59
CA MET A 171 12.51 19.97 -20.10
C MET A 171 11.66 19.13 -21.06
N LEU A 172 11.77 19.35 -22.38
CA LEU A 172 11.07 18.55 -23.39
C LEU A 172 11.56 17.10 -23.38
N LEU A 173 12.87 16.88 -23.33
CA LEU A 173 13.43 15.52 -23.20
C LEU A 173 12.97 14.84 -21.91
N GLY A 174 12.98 15.57 -20.79
CA GLY A 174 12.47 15.08 -19.53
C GLY A 174 11.00 14.70 -19.59
N TYR A 175 10.18 15.53 -20.23
CA TYR A 175 8.76 15.25 -20.44
C TYR A 175 8.52 13.98 -21.27
N VAL A 176 9.25 13.83 -22.38
CA VAL A 176 9.15 12.64 -23.25
C VAL A 176 9.59 11.37 -22.51
N THR A 177 10.72 11.42 -21.81
CA THR A 177 11.25 10.26 -21.07
C THR A 177 10.42 9.87 -19.86
N SER A 178 9.57 10.79 -19.35
CA SER A 178 8.63 10.54 -18.24
C SER A 178 7.30 9.95 -18.68
N ARG A 179 7.10 9.67 -19.98
CA ARG A 179 5.85 9.02 -20.43
C ARG A 179 5.79 7.57 -19.99
N PRO A 180 4.67 7.10 -19.39
CA PRO A 180 4.55 5.73 -18.86
C PRO A 180 4.91 4.65 -19.85
N MET A 181 4.55 4.81 -21.13
CA MET A 181 4.81 3.84 -22.20
C MET A 181 6.31 3.66 -22.54
N LEU A 182 7.17 4.62 -22.19
CA LEU A 182 8.61 4.59 -22.46
C LEU A 182 9.45 4.16 -21.25
N ARG A 183 8.81 3.88 -20.14
CA ARG A 183 9.50 3.53 -18.89
C ARG A 183 9.82 2.05 -18.86
N LEU A 184 11.09 1.74 -18.63
CA LEU A 184 11.58 0.40 -18.34
C LEU A 184 11.95 0.32 -16.87
N TYR A 185 11.63 -0.81 -16.24
CA TYR A 185 11.85 -1.05 -14.82
C TYR A 185 12.59 -2.35 -14.60
N TYR A 186 13.55 -2.33 -13.69
CA TYR A 186 14.23 -3.52 -13.22
C TYR A 186 14.35 -3.46 -11.70
N ASP A 187 13.71 -4.40 -11.02
CA ASP A 187 13.82 -4.58 -9.57
C ASP A 187 15.01 -5.48 -9.28
N SER A 188 16.06 -4.91 -8.71
CA SER A 188 17.29 -5.62 -8.36
C SER A 188 17.20 -6.30 -7.00
N THR A 189 16.17 -6.02 -6.18
CA THR A 189 16.03 -6.65 -4.87
C THR A 189 15.82 -8.15 -4.97
N HIS A 190 16.42 -8.91 -4.07
CA HIS A 190 16.28 -10.37 -4.03
C HIS A 190 14.80 -10.79 -3.87
N THR A 191 14.06 -10.09 -3.03
CA THR A 191 12.65 -10.39 -2.72
C THR A 191 11.65 -9.76 -3.71
N LYS A 192 12.13 -9.01 -4.72
CA LYS A 192 11.29 -8.23 -5.64
C LYS A 192 10.32 -7.30 -4.91
N SER A 193 10.79 -6.66 -3.82
CA SER A 193 9.95 -5.85 -2.93
C SER A 193 9.37 -4.59 -3.59
N ASN A 194 9.88 -4.17 -4.74
CA ASN A 194 9.38 -3.02 -5.49
C ASN A 194 8.45 -3.43 -6.66
N THR A 195 8.21 -4.72 -6.83
CA THR A 195 7.38 -5.29 -7.90
C THR A 195 6.14 -5.92 -7.27
N LEU A 196 5.01 -5.83 -7.97
CA LEU A 196 3.78 -6.51 -7.53
C LEU A 196 4.00 -8.01 -7.40
N THR A 197 3.35 -8.64 -6.42
CA THR A 197 3.29 -10.11 -6.31
C THR A 197 2.67 -10.71 -7.56
N GLN A 198 2.98 -11.97 -7.86
CA GLN A 198 2.42 -12.65 -9.04
C GLN A 198 0.89 -12.62 -9.05
N ALA A 199 0.25 -12.83 -7.89
CA ALA A 199 -1.20 -12.77 -7.76
C ALA A 199 -1.76 -11.38 -8.12
N SER A 200 -1.09 -10.31 -7.72
CA SER A 200 -1.48 -8.94 -8.09
C SER A 200 -1.26 -8.65 -9.57
N GLN A 201 -0.15 -9.15 -10.15
CA GLN A 201 0.09 -9.06 -11.59
C GLN A 201 -0.99 -9.76 -12.40
N ASP A 202 -1.40 -10.96 -11.99
CA ASP A 202 -2.44 -11.75 -12.64
C ASP A 202 -3.82 -11.03 -12.58
N ILE A 203 -4.10 -10.30 -11.50
CA ILE A 203 -5.31 -9.49 -11.39
C ILE A 203 -5.23 -8.27 -12.31
N VAL A 204 -4.11 -7.54 -12.29
CA VAL A 204 -3.92 -6.34 -13.12
C VAL A 204 -3.93 -6.67 -14.61
N SER A 205 -3.39 -7.84 -15.00
CA SER A 205 -3.40 -8.29 -16.39
C SER A 205 -4.80 -8.55 -16.95
N LYS A 206 -5.80 -8.77 -16.08
CA LYS A 206 -7.22 -8.93 -16.45
C LYS A 206 -7.99 -7.62 -16.54
N LEU A 207 -7.34 -6.50 -16.25
CA LEU A 207 -7.93 -5.17 -16.44
C LEU A 207 -7.86 -4.78 -17.92
N ASP A 208 -8.89 -5.10 -18.68
CA ASP A 208 -9.04 -4.63 -20.05
C ASP A 208 -9.52 -3.17 -20.04
N GLY A 209 -8.93 -2.31 -20.88
CA GLY A 209 -9.27 -0.89 -20.97
C GLY A 209 -8.62 -0.02 -19.87
N GLY A 210 -9.06 1.22 -19.77
CA GLY A 210 -8.60 2.19 -18.76
C GLY A 210 -9.18 1.93 -17.37
N LEU A 211 -8.43 2.38 -16.36
CA LEU A 211 -8.87 2.42 -14.97
C LEU A 211 -8.76 3.85 -14.44
N LYS A 212 -9.86 4.42 -14.02
CA LYS A 212 -9.89 5.73 -13.34
C LYS A 212 -10.01 5.52 -11.84
N ILE A 213 -9.11 6.13 -11.07
CA ILE A 213 -9.12 6.15 -9.60
C ILE A 213 -9.41 7.58 -9.15
N THR A 214 -10.62 7.84 -8.66
CA THR A 214 -11.00 9.16 -8.14
C THR A 214 -11.01 9.12 -6.62
N THR A 215 -10.08 9.84 -6.00
CA THR A 215 -9.96 9.91 -4.53
C THR A 215 -10.76 11.08 -3.99
N TYR A 216 -11.75 10.80 -3.17
CA TYR A 216 -12.59 11.78 -2.49
C TYR A 216 -12.02 12.09 -1.11
N VAL A 217 -11.68 13.36 -0.87
CA VAL A 217 -10.99 13.83 0.34
C VAL A 217 -11.85 14.83 1.08
N ASN A 218 -12.39 14.43 2.23
CA ASN A 218 -13.21 15.31 3.05
C ASN A 218 -12.34 16.15 4.00
N LEU A 219 -12.53 17.48 3.98
CA LEU A 219 -11.83 18.42 4.88
C LEU A 219 -12.03 18.09 6.36
N PHE A 220 -13.20 17.55 6.73
CA PHE A 220 -13.54 17.12 8.10
C PHE A 220 -13.22 15.65 8.38
N GLY A 221 -12.54 14.97 7.46
CA GLY A 221 -12.18 13.55 7.63
C GLY A 221 -11.33 13.30 8.85
N SER A 222 -11.70 12.28 9.65
CA SER A 222 -11.10 11.98 10.96
C SER A 222 -10.11 10.82 10.94
N VAL A 223 -10.31 9.80 10.10
CA VAL A 223 -9.49 8.59 10.07
C VAL A 223 -8.17 8.81 9.35
N TYR A 224 -8.26 9.34 8.13
CA TYR A 224 -7.12 9.69 7.29
C TYR A 224 -7.50 10.88 6.43
N ASN A 225 -6.54 11.75 6.18
CA ASN A 225 -6.74 12.90 5.29
C ASN A 225 -5.41 13.29 4.63
N ILE A 226 -5.51 13.84 3.43
CA ILE A 226 -4.40 14.46 2.73
C ILE A 226 -4.77 15.89 2.33
N THR A 227 -3.76 16.71 2.18
CA THR A 227 -3.94 18.06 1.60
C THR A 227 -3.64 18.04 0.11
N PRO A 228 -4.10 19.02 -0.67
CA PRO A 228 -3.74 19.15 -2.09
C PRO A 228 -2.23 19.11 -2.35
N ALA A 229 -1.42 19.56 -1.40
CA ALA A 229 0.05 19.52 -1.48
C ALA A 229 0.64 18.10 -1.35
N LYS A 230 -0.11 17.13 -0.82
CA LYS A 230 0.35 15.74 -0.59
C LYS A 230 -0.15 14.73 -1.63
N VAL A 231 -0.83 15.17 -2.67
CA VAL A 231 -1.37 14.32 -3.74
C VAL A 231 -0.30 13.42 -4.35
N MET A 232 0.90 13.95 -4.67
CA MET A 232 1.98 13.14 -5.25
C MET A 232 2.51 12.05 -4.31
N THR A 233 2.42 12.26 -3.00
CA THR A 233 2.79 11.24 -2.01
C THR A 233 1.78 10.11 -1.99
N ASP A 234 0.52 10.41 -2.22
CA ASP A 234 -0.54 9.41 -2.33
C ASP A 234 -0.45 8.62 -3.64
N ILE A 235 -0.28 9.32 -4.77
CA ILE A 235 -0.06 8.69 -6.09
C ILE A 235 1.13 7.72 -6.06
N ALA A 236 2.19 8.06 -5.34
CA ALA A 236 3.38 7.23 -5.26
C ALA A 236 3.12 5.81 -4.71
N ARG A 237 2.04 5.58 -3.96
CA ARG A 237 1.61 4.25 -3.48
C ARG A 237 1.13 3.34 -4.59
N TYR A 238 0.60 3.92 -5.66
CA TYR A 238 0.09 3.19 -6.81
C TYR A 238 1.14 2.99 -7.90
N ASN A 239 2.38 3.47 -7.70
CA ASN A 239 3.43 3.40 -8.70
C ASN A 239 3.71 1.98 -9.22
N SER A 240 3.66 0.96 -8.35
CA SER A 240 3.82 -0.44 -8.76
C SER A 240 2.71 -0.88 -9.72
N TYR A 241 1.47 -0.44 -9.49
CA TYR A 241 0.32 -0.71 -10.38
C TYR A 241 0.40 0.08 -11.67
N ILE A 242 0.73 1.37 -11.60
CA ILE A 242 0.89 2.25 -12.79
C ILE A 242 2.01 1.75 -13.70
N ARG A 243 3.05 1.10 -13.16
CA ARG A 243 4.10 0.47 -13.95
C ARG A 243 3.59 -0.70 -14.78
N PHE A 244 2.71 -1.52 -14.22
CA PHE A 244 2.08 -2.65 -14.92
C PHE A 244 0.95 -2.23 -15.85
N LYS A 245 0.19 -1.20 -15.45
CA LYS A 245 -0.96 -0.68 -16.18
C LYS A 245 -0.84 0.84 -16.32
N PRO A 246 -0.15 1.32 -17.37
CA PRO A 246 0.06 2.76 -17.59
C PRO A 246 -1.23 3.56 -17.82
N GLU A 247 -2.32 2.89 -18.17
CA GLU A 247 -3.64 3.48 -18.41
C GLU A 247 -4.43 3.72 -17.12
N ILE A 248 -3.79 3.62 -15.94
CA ILE A 248 -4.39 4.04 -14.68
C ILE A 248 -4.29 5.56 -14.57
N GLU A 249 -5.46 6.21 -14.55
CA GLU A 249 -5.59 7.64 -14.30
C GLU A 249 -5.99 7.90 -12.86
N MET A 250 -5.39 8.92 -12.23
CA MET A 250 -5.67 9.27 -10.84
C MET A 250 -6.13 10.70 -10.71
N ASP A 251 -7.34 10.88 -10.17
CA ASP A 251 -7.96 12.16 -9.87
C ASP A 251 -8.23 12.34 -8.38
N TYR A 252 -8.28 13.60 -7.92
CA TYR A 252 -8.55 13.96 -6.53
C TYR A 252 -9.63 15.01 -6.46
N VAL A 253 -10.69 14.71 -5.71
CA VAL A 253 -11.80 15.60 -5.43
C VAL A 253 -11.76 15.98 -3.95
N PHE A 254 -11.41 17.24 -3.68
CA PHE A 254 -11.41 17.77 -2.33
C PHE A 254 -12.77 18.41 -2.05
N TYR A 255 -13.43 17.95 -0.97
CA TYR A 255 -14.73 18.46 -0.59
C TYR A 255 -14.84 18.69 0.92
N TYR A 256 -15.90 19.35 1.33
CA TYR A 256 -16.21 19.51 2.75
C TYR A 256 -17.66 19.13 3.03
N TYR A 257 -17.81 18.27 4.04
CA TYR A 257 -19.08 17.86 4.60
C TYR A 257 -18.88 17.33 6.01
N THR A 258 -19.82 17.68 6.89
CA THR A 258 -20.01 17.05 8.20
C THR A 258 -21.46 17.25 8.60
N ASP A 259 -21.97 16.40 9.46
CA ASP A 259 -23.32 16.59 10.01
C ASP A 259 -23.32 17.80 10.96
N THR A 260 -24.01 18.86 10.55
CA THR A 260 -24.13 20.09 11.35
C THR A 260 -25.06 19.95 12.54
N THR A 261 -25.84 18.87 12.63
CA THR A 261 -26.74 18.57 13.75
C THR A 261 -26.02 17.79 14.85
N ASP A 262 -24.84 17.24 14.56
CA ASP A 262 -24.03 16.51 15.55
C ASP A 262 -23.57 17.42 16.70
N GLY A 263 -23.72 16.94 17.92
CA GLY A 263 -23.27 17.64 19.12
C GLY A 263 -21.81 18.03 19.10
N TYR A 264 -20.94 17.20 18.50
CA TYR A 264 -19.51 17.52 18.33
C TYR A 264 -19.29 18.73 17.42
N PHE A 265 -20.04 18.81 16.31
CA PHE A 265 -19.98 19.97 15.42
C PHE A 265 -20.43 21.24 16.14
N GLN A 266 -21.56 21.20 16.85
CA GLN A 266 -22.11 22.34 17.58
C GLN A 266 -21.18 22.84 18.69
N GLN A 267 -20.49 21.93 19.38
CA GLN A 267 -19.50 22.27 20.39
C GLN A 267 -18.26 22.93 19.79
N ARG A 268 -17.79 22.43 18.65
CA ARG A 268 -16.54 22.91 18.02
C ARG A 268 -16.73 24.18 17.18
N PHE A 269 -17.88 24.34 16.55
CA PHE A 269 -18.23 25.43 15.66
C PHE A 269 -19.57 26.08 16.05
N PRO A 270 -19.71 26.65 17.28
CA PRO A 270 -20.98 27.19 17.74
C PRO A 270 -21.47 28.30 16.82
N HIS A 271 -22.73 28.21 16.42
CA HIS A 271 -23.45 29.17 15.58
C HIS A 271 -22.83 29.41 14.18
N LYS A 272 -21.99 28.47 13.68
CA LYS A 272 -21.39 28.60 12.34
C LYS A 272 -22.12 27.75 11.32
N THR A 273 -22.22 28.29 10.11
CA THR A 273 -22.63 27.52 8.93
C THR A 273 -21.51 26.53 8.54
N LEU A 274 -21.86 25.46 7.81
CA LEU A 274 -20.90 24.48 7.30
C LEU A 274 -19.75 25.16 6.51
N LYS A 275 -20.08 26.21 5.71
CA LYS A 275 -19.09 26.96 4.93
C LYS A 275 -18.11 27.76 5.81
N GLU A 276 -18.59 28.34 6.89
CA GLU A 276 -17.75 29.09 7.84
C GLU A 276 -16.86 28.13 8.65
N ALA A 277 -17.41 27.01 9.09
CA ALA A 277 -16.65 25.94 9.74
C ALA A 277 -15.56 25.36 8.80
N ALA A 278 -15.87 25.19 7.50
CA ALA A 278 -14.89 24.75 6.51
C ALA A 278 -13.76 25.77 6.31
N LYS A 279 -14.05 27.07 6.33
CA LYS A 279 -13.00 28.12 6.27
C LYS A 279 -12.07 28.05 7.49
N GLU A 280 -12.62 27.83 8.67
CA GLU A 280 -11.83 27.73 9.89
C GLU A 280 -11.00 26.46 9.92
N MET A 281 -11.59 25.33 9.55
CA MET A 281 -10.87 24.07 9.44
C MET A 281 -9.73 24.14 8.42
N ALA A 282 -9.97 24.75 7.25
CA ALA A 282 -8.95 24.97 6.24
C ALA A 282 -7.80 25.85 6.74
N LYS A 283 -8.12 26.91 7.50
CA LYS A 283 -7.11 27.76 8.16
C LYS A 283 -6.30 26.95 9.19
N PHE A 284 -6.96 26.13 9.99
CA PHE A 284 -6.29 25.26 10.96
C PHE A 284 -5.34 24.25 10.29
N GLN A 285 -5.76 23.66 9.18
CA GLN A 285 -4.93 22.73 8.40
C GLN A 285 -3.90 23.41 7.49
N GLY A 286 -3.89 24.74 7.40
CA GLY A 286 -2.99 25.49 6.52
C GLY A 286 -3.26 25.29 5.02
N VAL A 287 -4.52 25.03 4.64
CA VAL A 287 -4.93 24.78 3.26
C VAL A 287 -5.86 25.87 2.72
N ASN A 288 -5.91 26.00 1.38
CA ASN A 288 -6.81 26.95 0.71
C ASN A 288 -8.22 26.35 0.58
N VAL A 289 -9.20 26.91 1.29
CA VAL A 289 -10.59 26.45 1.27
C VAL A 289 -11.22 26.48 -0.13
N ASN A 290 -10.77 27.36 -1.03
CA ASN A 290 -11.31 27.45 -2.39
C ASN A 290 -11.00 26.20 -3.26
N LYS A 291 -10.10 25.33 -2.80
CA LYS A 291 -9.83 24.03 -3.43
C LYS A 291 -10.83 22.96 -3.02
N TYR A 292 -11.67 23.22 -2.03
CA TYR A 292 -12.66 22.28 -1.53
C TYR A 292 -14.05 22.70 -1.97
N VAL A 293 -14.77 21.78 -2.59
CA VAL A 293 -16.16 21.99 -3.03
C VAL A 293 -17.15 21.51 -1.97
N PRO A 294 -18.36 22.09 -1.89
CA PRO A 294 -19.42 21.52 -1.03
C PRO A 294 -19.87 20.16 -1.56
N LEU A 295 -20.31 19.26 -0.67
CA LEU A 295 -20.82 17.94 -1.02
C LEU A 295 -21.89 17.98 -2.13
N SER A 296 -22.79 18.97 -2.10
CA SER A 296 -23.86 19.14 -3.10
C SER A 296 -23.40 19.22 -4.56
N LYS A 297 -22.11 19.49 -4.80
CA LYS A 297 -21.54 19.48 -6.16
C LYS A 297 -21.10 18.11 -6.64
N ILE A 298 -20.85 17.16 -5.74
CA ILE A 298 -20.38 15.82 -6.06
C ILE A 298 -21.44 14.73 -5.83
N ASP A 299 -22.50 15.03 -5.07
CA ASP A 299 -23.57 14.09 -4.69
C ASP A 299 -24.38 13.57 -5.91
N THR A 300 -24.29 14.27 -7.03
CA THR A 300 -24.89 13.87 -8.31
C THR A 300 -24.02 12.86 -9.08
N GLU A 301 -22.75 12.76 -8.76
CA GLU A 301 -21.78 11.91 -9.46
C GLU A 301 -21.49 10.62 -8.70
N VAL A 302 -21.44 10.70 -7.36
CA VAL A 302 -21.11 9.57 -6.48
C VAL A 302 -21.88 9.64 -5.16
N ASP A 303 -22.39 8.51 -4.72
CA ASP A 303 -23.00 8.38 -3.38
C ASP A 303 -21.96 7.96 -2.36
N LEU A 304 -21.63 8.87 -1.43
CA LEU A 304 -20.67 8.66 -0.36
C LEU A 304 -21.31 8.36 1.01
N ARG A 305 -22.64 8.24 1.09
CA ARG A 305 -23.38 7.98 2.36
C ARG A 305 -22.94 6.67 2.99
N ASP A 306 -22.89 5.62 2.21
CA ASP A 306 -22.46 4.29 2.68
C ASP A 306 -21.00 4.24 3.11
N GLU A 307 -20.17 5.17 2.66
CA GLU A 307 -18.78 5.34 3.09
C GLU A 307 -18.65 6.40 4.20
N ALA A 308 -19.77 6.86 4.76
CA ALA A 308 -19.84 7.86 5.83
C ALA A 308 -19.01 9.13 5.53
N TYR A 309 -18.97 9.54 4.26
CA TYR A 309 -18.27 10.74 3.79
C TYR A 309 -16.78 10.81 4.20
N ARG A 310 -16.13 9.66 4.32
CA ARG A 310 -14.73 9.55 4.69
C ARG A 310 -13.82 9.67 3.46
N PHE A 311 -12.52 9.67 3.72
CA PHE A 311 -11.53 9.49 2.65
C PHE A 311 -11.72 8.12 2.00
N VAL A 312 -11.95 8.12 0.68
CA VAL A 312 -12.16 6.89 -0.08
C VAL A 312 -11.76 7.10 -1.55
N ALA A 313 -11.22 6.06 -2.18
CA ALA A 313 -10.94 6.08 -3.60
C ALA A 313 -11.97 5.24 -4.35
N LEU A 314 -12.64 5.84 -5.35
CA LEU A 314 -13.51 5.15 -6.28
C LEU A 314 -12.67 4.64 -7.44
N LEU A 315 -12.63 3.32 -7.63
CA LEU A 315 -12.04 2.64 -8.77
C LEU A 315 -13.15 2.41 -9.80
N GLU A 316 -12.95 2.90 -11.00
CA GLU A 316 -13.95 2.82 -12.09
C GLU A 316 -13.26 2.33 -13.35
N ARG A 317 -13.72 1.19 -13.89
CA ARG A 317 -13.28 0.69 -15.18
C ARG A 317 -14.01 1.41 -16.33
N GLU A 318 -13.37 1.44 -17.48
CA GLU A 318 -13.98 1.94 -18.72
C GLU A 318 -15.27 1.20 -19.08
N SER A 319 -15.39 -0.08 -18.71
CA SER A 319 -16.59 -0.91 -18.88
C SER A 319 -17.74 -0.56 -17.90
N GLY A 320 -17.49 0.28 -16.90
CA GLY A 320 -18.49 0.80 -15.98
C GLY A 320 -18.55 0.15 -14.60
N GLU A 321 -17.79 -0.94 -14.35
CA GLU A 321 -17.71 -1.54 -13.03
C GLU A 321 -17.00 -0.61 -12.06
N LYS A 322 -17.54 -0.49 -10.85
CA LYS A 322 -17.07 0.42 -9.81
C LYS A 322 -16.91 -0.27 -8.47
N THR A 323 -15.91 0.16 -7.70
CA THR A 323 -15.74 -0.24 -6.31
C THR A 323 -15.03 0.83 -5.51
N PHE A 324 -15.21 0.81 -4.19
CA PHE A 324 -14.50 1.68 -3.28
C PHE A 324 -13.28 0.98 -2.68
N LEU A 325 -12.13 1.66 -2.72
CA LEU A 325 -10.94 1.33 -1.96
C LEU A 325 -10.86 2.26 -0.75
N ARG A 326 -10.78 1.67 0.43
CA ARG A 326 -10.96 2.36 1.72
C ARG A 326 -9.64 2.59 2.43
N VAL A 327 -9.67 3.48 3.42
CA VAL A 327 -8.64 3.62 4.45
C VAL A 327 -9.11 2.93 5.73
N PHE A 328 -8.16 2.58 6.62
CA PHE A 328 -8.42 1.70 7.75
C PHE A 328 -8.10 2.37 9.08
N GLN A 329 -8.75 1.91 10.16
CA GLN A 329 -8.54 2.44 11.52
C GLN A 329 -7.45 1.63 12.23
N ASP A 330 -6.27 1.58 11.62
CA ASP A 330 -5.08 0.93 12.16
C ASP A 330 -3.86 1.89 12.13
N ALA A 331 -2.69 1.42 12.56
CA ALA A 331 -1.47 2.22 12.58
C ALA A 331 -1.02 2.69 11.19
N GLN A 332 -1.31 1.93 10.15
CA GLN A 332 -0.90 2.21 8.78
C GLN A 332 -1.90 3.09 8.01
N ARG A 333 -3.16 3.01 8.36
CA ARG A 333 -4.32 3.75 7.83
C ARG A 333 -4.60 3.58 6.34
N VAL A 334 -3.60 3.49 5.50
CA VAL A 334 -3.71 3.45 4.03
C VAL A 334 -3.70 2.03 3.49
N PRO A 335 -4.32 1.78 2.32
CA PRO A 335 -4.31 0.46 1.69
C PRO A 335 -2.90 0.08 1.23
N PHE A 336 -2.59 -1.21 1.31
CA PHE A 336 -1.42 -1.85 0.74
C PHE A 336 -1.76 -2.63 -0.53
N GLU A 337 -0.80 -3.35 -1.07
CA GLU A 337 -0.97 -4.18 -2.24
C GLU A 337 -2.15 -5.16 -2.10
N THR A 338 -2.34 -5.76 -0.93
CA THR A 338 -3.42 -6.72 -0.66
C THR A 338 -4.80 -6.10 -0.89
N GLU A 339 -5.06 -4.93 -0.29
CA GLU A 339 -6.37 -4.28 -0.37
C GLU A 339 -6.60 -3.63 -1.73
N ILE A 340 -5.55 -3.08 -2.36
CA ILE A 340 -5.64 -2.54 -3.72
C ILE A 340 -5.97 -3.68 -4.69
N SER A 341 -5.25 -4.81 -4.61
CA SER A 341 -5.51 -5.98 -5.46
C SER A 341 -6.88 -6.60 -5.19
N ALA A 342 -7.35 -6.61 -3.93
CA ALA A 342 -8.70 -7.05 -3.59
C ALA A 342 -9.79 -6.16 -4.23
N ALA A 343 -9.59 -4.84 -4.21
CA ALA A 343 -10.50 -3.90 -4.88
C ALA A 343 -10.48 -4.07 -6.41
N LEU A 344 -9.29 -4.24 -7.01
CA LEU A 344 -9.15 -4.52 -8.45
C LEU A 344 -9.80 -5.86 -8.83
N LYS A 345 -9.64 -6.89 -7.99
CA LYS A 345 -10.28 -8.20 -8.18
C LYS A 345 -11.80 -8.06 -8.25
N ARG A 346 -12.40 -7.21 -7.40
CA ARG A 346 -13.86 -6.98 -7.35
C ARG A 346 -14.43 -6.44 -8.66
N ILE A 347 -13.67 -5.64 -9.39
CA ILE A 347 -14.09 -5.06 -10.68
C ILE A 347 -13.63 -5.86 -11.91
N THR A 348 -12.83 -6.91 -11.72
CA THR A 348 -12.31 -7.72 -12.84
C THR A 348 -12.92 -9.11 -12.92
N MET A 349 -13.41 -9.65 -11.80
CA MET A 349 -13.96 -11.00 -11.75
C MET A 349 -15.03 -11.14 -10.66
N LYS A 350 -15.87 -12.16 -10.79
CA LYS A 350 -16.81 -12.54 -9.74
C LYS A 350 -16.04 -12.96 -8.49
N LEU A 351 -16.36 -12.35 -7.36
CA LEU A 351 -15.78 -12.72 -6.07
C LEU A 351 -16.44 -13.96 -5.48
N PRO A 352 -15.69 -14.77 -4.72
CA PRO A 352 -16.31 -15.83 -3.93
C PRO A 352 -17.21 -15.23 -2.84
N THR A 353 -18.40 -15.80 -2.69
CA THR A 353 -19.40 -15.34 -1.71
C THR A 353 -19.39 -16.23 -0.49
N VAL A 354 -19.16 -15.62 0.68
CA VAL A 354 -19.19 -16.28 1.99
C VAL A 354 -20.52 -15.98 2.67
N GLY A 355 -21.36 -17.01 2.82
CA GLY A 355 -22.61 -16.92 3.55
C GLY A 355 -22.42 -17.22 5.04
N PHE A 356 -23.05 -16.45 5.90
CA PHE A 356 -23.08 -16.69 7.34
C PHE A 356 -24.51 -17.03 7.76
N LEU A 357 -24.69 -18.22 8.35
CA LEU A 357 -26.00 -18.61 8.84
C LEU A 357 -26.42 -17.73 10.03
N SER A 358 -27.56 -17.08 9.93
CA SER A 358 -28.13 -16.21 10.98
C SER A 358 -29.38 -16.79 11.67
N ASP A 359 -29.92 -17.90 11.16
CA ASP A 359 -30.96 -18.67 11.83
C ASP A 359 -30.39 -19.43 13.03
N HIS A 360 -31.26 -20.06 13.80
CA HIS A 360 -30.90 -20.91 14.95
C HIS A 360 -30.06 -20.19 16.01
N ARG A 361 -30.21 -18.86 16.12
CA ARG A 361 -29.43 -17.99 17.01
C ARG A 361 -27.92 -18.22 16.87
N ALA A 362 -27.46 -18.55 15.67
CA ALA A 362 -26.06 -18.65 15.32
C ALA A 362 -25.38 -17.27 15.40
N ARG A 363 -24.05 -17.23 15.29
CA ARG A 363 -23.31 -15.97 15.20
C ARG A 363 -23.53 -15.34 13.84
N THR A 364 -24.11 -14.16 13.82
CA THR A 364 -24.48 -13.42 12.61
C THR A 364 -23.41 -12.44 12.16
N ILE A 365 -23.63 -11.77 11.04
CA ILE A 365 -22.84 -10.64 10.55
C ILE A 365 -23.56 -9.29 10.72
N THR A 366 -24.76 -9.29 11.29
CA THR A 366 -25.63 -8.11 11.45
C THR A 366 -26.08 -7.93 12.91
N GLY A 367 -25.44 -8.55 13.87
CA GLY A 367 -25.80 -8.53 15.27
C GLY A 367 -25.24 -7.37 16.09
N ASP A 368 -25.33 -7.49 17.40
CA ASP A 368 -25.00 -6.47 18.42
C ASP A 368 -23.57 -6.57 18.95
N ARG A 369 -22.61 -6.97 18.16
CA ARG A 369 -21.17 -7.12 18.48
C ARG A 369 -20.81 -8.16 19.54
N ASN A 370 -21.68 -8.50 20.49
CA ASN A 370 -21.36 -9.47 21.56
C ASN A 370 -21.34 -10.91 21.06
N ARG A 371 -22.13 -11.21 20.02
CA ARG A 371 -22.23 -12.54 19.41
C ARG A 371 -22.29 -12.48 17.89
N ASP A 372 -21.57 -11.58 17.26
CA ASP A 372 -21.53 -11.47 15.81
C ASP A 372 -20.11 -11.46 15.26
N TYR A 373 -20.02 -11.60 13.97
CA TYR A 373 -18.79 -11.47 13.19
C TYR A 373 -18.76 -10.19 12.35
N SER A 374 -19.69 -9.24 12.59
CA SER A 374 -19.83 -8.01 11.79
C SER A 374 -18.50 -7.27 11.63
N TYR A 375 -17.72 -7.18 12.71
CA TYR A 375 -16.42 -6.51 12.69
C TYR A 375 -15.41 -7.20 11.77
N MET A 376 -15.33 -8.54 11.79
CA MET A 376 -14.38 -9.31 10.98
C MET A 376 -14.86 -9.51 9.54
N VAL A 377 -16.14 -9.34 9.28
CA VAL A 377 -16.76 -9.70 7.99
C VAL A 377 -17.08 -8.45 7.18
N SER A 378 -17.75 -7.46 7.77
CA SER A 378 -18.36 -6.33 7.07
C SER A 378 -17.93 -4.95 7.54
N GLU A 379 -17.08 -4.83 8.59
CA GLU A 379 -16.60 -3.52 9.05
C GLU A 379 -15.68 -2.88 8.00
N LYS A 380 -16.14 -1.77 7.41
CA LYS A 380 -15.43 -1.09 6.32
C LYS A 380 -14.07 -0.51 6.73
N LEU A 381 -13.91 -0.13 8.00
CA LEU A 381 -12.65 0.42 8.54
C LEU A 381 -11.70 -0.62 9.08
N PHE A 382 -12.10 -1.87 9.12
CA PHE A 382 -11.24 -2.97 9.57
C PHE A 382 -10.56 -3.62 8.37
N ARG A 383 -9.23 -3.47 8.28
CA ARG A 383 -8.42 -3.92 7.13
C ARG A 383 -8.68 -5.37 6.75
N THR A 384 -8.69 -6.26 7.75
CA THR A 384 -8.82 -7.70 7.55
C THR A 384 -10.27 -8.18 7.46
N ALA A 385 -11.25 -7.27 7.45
CA ALA A 385 -12.63 -7.66 7.17
C ALA A 385 -12.75 -8.27 5.77
N LEU A 386 -13.56 -9.32 5.62
CA LEU A 386 -13.68 -10.09 4.37
C LEU A 386 -14.03 -9.22 3.17
N ILE A 387 -14.91 -8.21 3.36
CA ILE A 387 -15.26 -7.27 2.29
C ILE A 387 -14.07 -6.46 1.76
N ASN A 388 -13.02 -6.27 2.55
CA ASN A 388 -11.80 -5.56 2.16
C ASN A 388 -10.72 -6.50 1.63
N GLN A 389 -10.93 -7.82 1.72
CA GLN A 389 -9.99 -8.87 1.31
C GLN A 389 -10.43 -9.61 0.04
N GLY A 390 -11.39 -9.06 -0.71
CA GLY A 390 -11.81 -9.60 -1.99
C GLY A 390 -12.80 -10.75 -1.88
N PHE A 391 -13.67 -10.73 -0.88
CA PHE A 391 -14.83 -11.61 -0.72
C PHE A 391 -16.12 -10.82 -0.73
N ASP A 392 -17.18 -11.43 -1.25
CA ASP A 392 -18.55 -10.99 -1.00
C ASP A 392 -19.12 -11.74 0.20
N VAL A 393 -20.02 -11.10 0.92
CA VAL A 393 -20.60 -11.67 2.14
C VAL A 393 -22.13 -11.62 2.08
N ALA A 394 -22.78 -12.65 2.62
CA ALA A 394 -24.21 -12.76 2.65
C ALA A 394 -24.71 -13.23 4.02
N ASP A 395 -25.79 -12.62 4.50
CA ASP A 395 -26.55 -13.09 5.65
C ASP A 395 -27.55 -14.14 5.18
N VAL A 396 -27.46 -15.36 5.72
CA VAL A 396 -28.19 -16.52 5.23
C VAL A 396 -29.23 -16.96 6.25
N LYS A 397 -30.49 -17.07 5.81
CA LYS A 397 -31.59 -17.63 6.59
C LYS A 397 -32.23 -18.79 5.83
N LEU A 398 -32.00 -20.01 6.30
CA LEU A 398 -32.53 -21.23 5.67
C LEU A 398 -34.06 -21.21 5.65
N SER A 399 -34.67 -20.63 6.69
CA SER A 399 -36.12 -20.52 6.82
C SER A 399 -36.79 -19.56 5.81
N ARG A 400 -36.06 -18.58 5.27
CA ARG A 400 -36.57 -17.54 4.37
C ARG A 400 -36.31 -17.82 2.90
N ASP A 401 -35.07 -18.15 2.57
CA ASP A 401 -34.66 -18.34 1.17
C ASP A 401 -33.59 -19.43 1.02
N PRO A 402 -34.04 -20.70 0.85
CA PRO A 402 -33.14 -21.80 0.61
C PRO A 402 -32.29 -21.68 -0.66
N ARG A 403 -32.74 -20.89 -1.66
CA ARG A 403 -32.02 -20.71 -2.94
C ARG A 403 -30.76 -19.85 -2.80
N LEU A 404 -30.62 -19.13 -1.69
CA LEU A 404 -29.37 -18.40 -1.39
C LEU A 404 -28.17 -19.34 -1.33
N LEU A 405 -28.36 -20.61 -0.88
CA LEU A 405 -27.30 -21.59 -0.84
C LEU A 405 -26.68 -21.89 -2.22
N ASP A 406 -27.46 -21.78 -3.30
CA ASP A 406 -26.98 -22.04 -4.66
C ASP A 406 -25.95 -21.01 -5.13
N HIS A 407 -25.98 -19.82 -4.57
CA HIS A 407 -25.09 -18.70 -4.95
C HIS A 407 -23.87 -18.57 -4.05
N LEU A 408 -23.78 -19.34 -2.95
CA LEU A 408 -22.66 -19.30 -2.05
C LEU A 408 -21.54 -20.24 -2.51
N ASP A 409 -20.31 -19.79 -2.30
CA ASP A 409 -19.12 -20.62 -2.47
C ASP A 409 -18.65 -21.23 -1.16
N ILE A 410 -18.89 -20.52 -0.04
CA ILE A 410 -18.57 -20.96 1.32
C ILE A 410 -19.77 -20.66 2.23
N LEU A 411 -20.19 -21.60 3.05
CA LEU A 411 -21.17 -21.41 4.11
C LEU A 411 -20.51 -21.53 5.48
N VAL A 412 -20.73 -20.56 6.36
CA VAL A 412 -20.27 -20.55 7.75
C VAL A 412 -21.43 -20.77 8.69
N ILE A 413 -21.38 -21.82 9.48
CA ILE A 413 -22.32 -22.12 10.58
C ILE A 413 -21.56 -22.02 11.89
N ALA A 414 -21.86 -20.97 12.67
CA ALA A 414 -21.10 -20.67 13.88
C ALA A 414 -21.98 -20.63 15.12
N GLU A 415 -21.72 -21.56 16.06
CA GLU A 415 -22.36 -21.66 17.37
C GLU A 415 -23.89 -21.57 17.32
N PRO A 416 -24.61 -22.41 16.55
CA PRO A 416 -26.08 -22.47 16.62
C PRO A 416 -26.52 -22.80 18.04
N MET A 417 -27.61 -22.22 18.49
CA MET A 417 -28.20 -22.42 19.83
C MET A 417 -29.60 -23.05 19.78
N GLU A 418 -30.05 -23.44 18.60
CA GLU A 418 -31.32 -24.10 18.36
C GLU A 418 -31.09 -25.26 17.38
N PRO A 419 -31.86 -26.36 17.48
CA PRO A 419 -31.72 -27.52 16.61
C PRO A 419 -32.14 -27.20 15.17
N PHE A 420 -31.51 -27.86 14.21
CA PHE A 420 -31.95 -27.86 12.81
C PHE A 420 -33.12 -28.83 12.63
N THR A 421 -34.03 -28.49 11.75
CA THR A 421 -35.04 -29.43 11.27
C THR A 421 -34.45 -30.43 10.28
N ASP A 422 -35.11 -31.59 10.08
CA ASP A 422 -34.64 -32.58 9.11
C ASP A 422 -34.53 -32.02 7.69
N THR A 423 -35.47 -31.16 7.32
CA THR A 423 -35.46 -30.47 6.01
C THR A 423 -34.23 -29.56 5.84
N GLU A 424 -33.86 -28.82 6.86
CA GLU A 424 -32.68 -27.95 6.85
C GLU A 424 -31.39 -28.77 6.82
N LEU A 425 -31.33 -29.86 7.58
CA LEU A 425 -30.19 -30.80 7.52
C LEU A 425 -30.03 -31.41 6.12
N ASP A 426 -31.11 -31.75 5.45
CA ASP A 426 -31.09 -32.28 4.07
C ASP A 426 -30.65 -31.18 3.06
N MET A 427 -31.01 -29.93 3.29
CA MET A 427 -30.53 -28.80 2.48
C MET A 427 -29.02 -28.59 2.67
N LEU A 428 -28.54 -28.56 3.91
CA LEU A 428 -27.12 -28.38 4.23
C LEU A 428 -26.28 -29.55 3.69
N PHE A 429 -26.80 -30.78 3.79
CA PHE A 429 -26.10 -31.96 3.28
C PHE A 429 -25.99 -31.92 1.75
N ARG A 430 -27.08 -31.59 1.02
CA ARG A 430 -27.05 -31.38 -0.44
C ARG A 430 -26.10 -30.26 -0.87
N TYR A 431 -25.99 -29.19 -0.06
CA TYR A 431 -25.03 -28.12 -0.29
C TYR A 431 -23.59 -28.66 -0.29
N VAL A 432 -23.23 -29.49 0.70
CA VAL A 432 -21.90 -30.12 0.79
C VAL A 432 -21.69 -31.13 -0.35
N GLU A 433 -22.69 -31.98 -0.63
CA GLU A 433 -22.62 -32.97 -1.73
C GLU A 433 -22.44 -32.31 -3.10
N SER A 434 -22.92 -31.07 -3.28
CA SER A 434 -22.67 -30.30 -4.51
C SER A 434 -21.23 -29.80 -4.67
N GLY A 435 -20.32 -30.18 -3.76
CA GLY A 435 -18.90 -29.81 -3.80
C GLY A 435 -18.59 -28.41 -3.26
N LYS A 436 -19.50 -27.80 -2.52
CA LYS A 436 -19.33 -26.48 -1.92
C LYS A 436 -18.71 -26.57 -0.52
N ASN A 437 -18.12 -25.46 -0.07
CA ASN A 437 -17.34 -25.45 1.15
C ASN A 437 -18.18 -25.07 2.37
N LEU A 438 -17.99 -25.79 3.47
CA LEU A 438 -18.68 -25.58 4.74
C LEU A 438 -17.64 -25.34 5.85
N ILE A 439 -17.86 -24.30 6.64
CA ILE A 439 -17.09 -24.01 7.86
C ILE A 439 -18.04 -24.17 9.05
N LEU A 440 -17.72 -25.13 9.93
CA LEU A 440 -18.46 -25.36 11.17
C LEU A 440 -17.63 -24.88 12.36
N ALA A 441 -18.19 -23.97 13.16
CA ALA A 441 -17.61 -23.51 14.40
C ALA A 441 -18.56 -23.80 15.57
N GLY A 442 -18.10 -24.57 16.54
CA GLY A 442 -18.89 -24.98 17.71
C GLY A 442 -18.17 -24.68 19.01
N LYS A 443 -18.91 -24.76 20.11
CA LYS A 443 -18.39 -24.75 21.49
C LYS A 443 -18.82 -26.02 22.21
N PRO A 444 -18.06 -26.53 23.19
CA PRO A 444 -18.43 -27.75 23.94
C PRO A 444 -19.86 -27.73 24.46
N LYS A 445 -20.38 -26.58 24.86
CA LYS A 445 -21.74 -26.40 25.38
C LYS A 445 -22.85 -26.42 24.31
N THR A 446 -22.51 -26.12 23.05
CA THR A 446 -23.49 -25.99 21.94
C THR A 446 -23.24 -26.99 20.81
N ASN A 447 -22.20 -27.80 20.89
CA ASN A 447 -21.87 -28.80 19.86
C ASN A 447 -23.02 -29.81 19.61
N GLY A 448 -23.91 -30.04 20.60
CA GLY A 448 -25.07 -30.89 20.43
C GLY A 448 -26.01 -30.50 19.29
N TYR A 449 -26.12 -29.21 18.98
CA TYR A 449 -26.93 -28.71 17.86
C TYR A 449 -26.28 -29.00 16.50
N LEU A 450 -24.95 -29.05 16.43
CA LEU A 450 -24.21 -29.40 15.21
C LEU A 450 -24.08 -30.95 15.03
N LYS A 451 -24.31 -31.72 16.08
CA LYS A 451 -24.10 -33.15 16.07
C LYS A 451 -24.82 -33.89 14.92
N PRO A 452 -26.12 -33.65 14.62
CA PRO A 452 -26.80 -34.33 13.53
C PRO A 452 -26.15 -34.08 12.15
N LEU A 453 -25.64 -32.89 11.91
CA LEU A 453 -24.90 -32.56 10.68
C LEU A 453 -23.51 -33.22 10.69
N MET A 454 -22.81 -33.17 11.80
CA MET A 454 -21.49 -33.80 11.98
C MET A 454 -21.54 -35.31 11.78
N ASP A 455 -22.53 -35.96 12.39
CA ASP A 455 -22.74 -37.42 12.27
C ASP A 455 -22.94 -37.84 10.80
N ARG A 456 -23.71 -37.05 10.02
CA ARG A 456 -23.89 -37.29 8.58
C ARG A 456 -22.60 -37.13 7.78
N LEU A 457 -21.70 -36.23 8.21
CA LEU A 457 -20.40 -35.98 7.59
C LEU A 457 -19.31 -36.95 8.08
N GLY A 458 -19.61 -37.89 9.00
CA GLY A 458 -18.65 -38.80 9.59
C GLY A 458 -17.65 -38.12 10.52
N LEU A 459 -18.03 -37.00 11.16
CA LEU A 459 -17.22 -36.20 12.05
C LEU A 459 -17.78 -36.20 13.47
N ALA A 460 -16.93 -36.05 14.47
CA ALA A 460 -17.35 -35.87 15.85
C ALA A 460 -16.45 -34.85 16.58
N PHE A 461 -17.06 -34.05 17.45
CA PHE A 461 -16.29 -33.24 18.38
C PHE A 461 -15.78 -34.12 19.54
N GLU A 462 -14.51 -33.99 19.86
CA GLU A 462 -13.99 -34.59 21.10
C GLU A 462 -14.50 -33.85 22.33
N ALA A 463 -14.61 -34.62 23.43
CA ALA A 463 -15.00 -34.05 24.71
C ALA A 463 -13.88 -33.18 25.29
N GLY A 464 -14.25 -32.03 25.82
CA GLY A 464 -13.32 -31.12 26.50
C GLY A 464 -12.87 -29.93 25.67
N ILE A 465 -11.84 -29.28 26.15
CA ILE A 465 -11.20 -28.11 25.53
C ILE A 465 -9.72 -28.37 25.45
N LEU A 466 -9.15 -28.18 24.28
CA LEU A 466 -7.70 -28.24 24.11
C LEU A 466 -7.04 -27.08 24.87
N VAL A 467 -6.03 -27.35 25.66
CA VAL A 467 -5.25 -26.34 26.36
C VAL A 467 -3.77 -26.51 26.04
N GLN A 468 -3.08 -25.41 25.84
CA GLN A 468 -1.64 -25.43 25.62
C GLN A 468 -0.92 -25.57 26.97
N GLY A 469 -0.08 -26.61 27.12
CA GLY A 469 0.74 -26.81 28.31
C GLY A 469 1.79 -25.66 28.47
N GLN A 470 2.13 -25.33 29.71
CA GLN A 470 3.10 -24.28 30.01
C GLN A 470 4.47 -24.49 29.36
N ASP A 471 4.92 -25.73 29.26
CA ASP A 471 6.21 -26.10 28.64
C ASP A 471 6.29 -25.75 27.15
N GLN A 472 5.15 -25.67 26.48
CA GLN A 472 5.07 -25.24 25.07
C GLN A 472 4.99 -23.72 24.94
N VAL A 473 4.45 -23.01 25.93
CA VAL A 473 4.43 -21.54 25.95
C VAL A 473 5.85 -20.99 26.11
N GLU A 474 6.69 -21.63 26.92
CA GLU A 474 8.09 -21.24 27.09
C GLU A 474 8.93 -21.52 25.83
N LYS A 475 8.73 -22.67 25.15
CA LYS A 475 9.40 -22.98 23.88
C LYS A 475 8.96 -22.06 22.74
N GLY A 476 7.69 -21.72 22.63
CA GLY A 476 7.18 -20.78 21.64
C GLY A 476 7.60 -19.31 21.91
N ARG A 477 8.08 -19.00 23.13
CA ARG A 477 8.64 -17.69 23.47
C ARG A 477 10.10 -17.52 23.01
N ALA A 478 10.84 -18.59 22.90
CA ALA A 478 12.24 -18.55 22.47
C ALA A 478 12.38 -18.35 20.94
N ASP A 479 11.41 -18.84 20.14
CA ASP A 479 11.56 -18.99 18.70
C ASP A 479 10.50 -18.26 17.85
N GLY A 480 9.55 -17.50 18.42
CA GLY A 480 8.44 -16.89 17.68
C GLY A 480 8.21 -15.40 17.91
N PRO A 481 7.59 -14.69 16.94
CA PRO A 481 7.22 -13.29 17.10
C PRO A 481 6.18 -13.16 18.22
N SER A 482 6.47 -12.34 19.23
CA SER A 482 5.60 -12.05 20.34
C SER A 482 4.24 -11.55 19.84
N VAL A 483 3.20 -12.35 19.99
CA VAL A 483 1.82 -11.84 19.98
C VAL A 483 1.73 -10.94 21.22
N ARG A 484 1.67 -9.64 21.04
CA ARG A 484 1.40 -8.68 22.11
C ARG A 484 -0.06 -8.82 22.57
N GLY A 485 -0.35 -9.87 23.32
CA GLY A 485 -1.38 -9.81 24.33
C GLY A 485 -0.76 -9.14 25.55
N SER A 486 -1.50 -8.32 26.28
CA SER A 486 -1.08 -7.73 27.54
C SER A 486 -0.51 -8.82 28.44
N LEU A 487 0.81 -8.75 28.71
CA LEU A 487 1.47 -9.66 29.64
C LEU A 487 0.84 -9.48 31.02
N PRO A 488 0.59 -10.56 31.78
CA PRO A 488 0.21 -10.46 33.17
C PRO A 488 1.26 -9.67 33.93
N SER A 489 0.82 -8.85 34.89
CA SER A 489 1.69 -8.03 35.71
C SER A 489 2.75 -8.88 36.42
N PRO A 490 4.01 -8.42 36.55
CA PRO A 490 5.02 -9.14 37.30
C PRO A 490 4.53 -9.33 38.74
N GLY A 491 4.28 -10.59 39.12
CA GLY A 491 3.78 -10.94 40.45
C GLY A 491 2.45 -11.69 40.50
N SER A 492 1.75 -11.87 39.36
CA SER A 492 0.54 -12.71 39.31
C SER A 492 0.86 -14.17 39.59
N THR A 493 0.05 -14.78 40.45
CA THR A 493 0.20 -16.20 40.81
C THR A 493 -0.29 -17.13 39.70
N LYS A 494 0.20 -18.36 39.68
CA LYS A 494 -0.18 -19.39 38.67
C LYS A 494 -1.71 -19.56 38.53
N GLN A 495 -2.45 -19.41 39.64
CA GLN A 495 -3.91 -19.51 39.66
C GLN A 495 -4.64 -18.29 39.06
N GLU A 496 -4.05 -17.08 39.13
CA GLU A 496 -4.61 -15.87 38.54
C GLU A 496 -4.43 -15.90 37.02
N VAL A 497 -3.29 -16.39 36.53
CA VAL A 497 -3.03 -16.56 35.11
C VAL A 497 -3.99 -17.58 34.49
N GLU A 498 -4.30 -18.67 35.19
CA GLU A 498 -5.28 -19.67 34.71
C GLU A 498 -6.73 -19.17 34.76
N ARG A 499 -7.06 -18.20 35.62
CA ARG A 499 -8.40 -17.59 35.71
C ARG A 499 -8.62 -16.43 34.75
N GLU A 500 -7.62 -15.59 34.53
CA GLU A 500 -7.75 -14.40 33.69
C GLU A 500 -7.64 -14.67 32.18
N TYR A 501 -6.98 -15.74 31.77
CA TYR A 501 -6.75 -16.04 30.36
C TYR A 501 -7.04 -17.50 30.01
N PRO A 502 -8.31 -17.92 29.96
CA PRO A 502 -8.66 -19.19 29.33
C PRO A 502 -8.58 -19.07 27.80
N VAL A 503 -7.55 -18.42 27.26
CA VAL A 503 -7.30 -18.35 25.84
C VAL A 503 -6.41 -19.52 25.48
N SER A 504 -7.05 -20.59 25.11
CA SER A 504 -6.40 -21.71 24.47
C SER A 504 -6.04 -21.29 23.06
N LEU A 505 -4.76 -21.01 22.84
CA LEU A 505 -4.21 -20.83 21.50
C LEU A 505 -3.89 -22.23 20.96
N TYR A 506 -4.57 -22.66 19.89
CA TYR A 506 -4.34 -23.98 19.31
C TYR A 506 -3.57 -23.85 18.02
N LEU A 507 -2.41 -24.48 18.00
CA LEU A 507 -1.64 -24.75 16.81
C LEU A 507 -2.05 -26.13 16.27
N CYS A 508 -2.93 -26.16 15.27
CA CYS A 508 -3.22 -27.39 14.55
C CYS A 508 -2.19 -27.59 13.45
N LYS A 509 -1.49 -28.72 13.47
CA LYS A 509 -0.59 -29.10 12.38
C LYS A 509 -1.44 -29.50 11.17
N VAL A 510 -1.38 -28.68 10.12
CA VAL A 510 -2.10 -28.94 8.87
C VAL A 510 -1.44 -30.13 8.16
N THR A 511 -2.20 -31.16 7.84
CA THR A 511 -1.70 -32.31 7.07
C THR A 511 -1.34 -31.93 5.64
N ASN A 512 -0.54 -32.76 4.95
CA ASN A 512 -0.06 -32.45 3.59
C ASN A 512 -1.19 -32.21 2.56
N GLU A 513 -2.36 -32.78 2.76
CA GLU A 513 -3.55 -32.61 1.90
C GLU A 513 -4.23 -31.25 2.05
N ALA A 514 -4.10 -30.61 3.22
CA ALA A 514 -4.59 -29.24 3.44
C ALA A 514 -3.64 -28.16 2.88
N LYS A 515 -2.51 -28.51 2.28
CA LYS A 515 -1.56 -27.53 1.69
C LYS A 515 -2.14 -26.78 0.50
N ASP A 516 -3.11 -27.33 -0.19
CA ASP A 516 -3.78 -26.61 -1.30
C ASP A 516 -4.74 -25.52 -0.81
N LEU A 517 -5.30 -25.67 0.38
CA LEU A 517 -6.03 -24.59 1.07
C LEU A 517 -5.09 -23.46 1.53
N SER A 518 -3.80 -23.75 1.73
CA SER A 518 -2.81 -22.76 2.16
C SER A 518 -2.52 -21.68 1.11
N ARG A 519 -2.82 -21.91 -0.17
CA ARG A 519 -2.70 -20.89 -1.23
C ARG A 519 -3.62 -19.69 -1.03
N LEU A 520 -4.80 -19.88 -0.44
CA LEU A 520 -5.71 -18.80 -0.05
C LEU A 520 -5.19 -18.00 1.15
N TRP A 521 -4.44 -18.63 2.06
CA TRP A 521 -3.87 -17.99 3.27
C TRP A 521 -2.48 -17.40 3.05
N SER A 522 -1.73 -17.82 2.04
CA SER A 522 -0.40 -17.28 1.75
C SER A 522 -0.42 -15.78 1.38
N VAL A 523 -1.56 -15.27 0.93
CA VAL A 523 -1.76 -13.83 0.68
C VAL A 523 -1.84 -13.03 1.99
N LEU A 524 -2.38 -13.61 3.06
CA LEU A 524 -2.53 -12.96 4.37
C LEU A 524 -1.26 -12.99 5.23
N TYR A 525 -0.33 -13.93 5.00
CA TYR A 525 0.82 -14.18 5.89
C TYR A 525 2.20 -13.82 5.31
N ARG A 526 2.29 -13.25 4.10
CA ARG A 526 3.59 -12.88 3.49
C ARG A 526 4.34 -11.74 4.16
N GLN A 527 3.80 -11.13 5.21
CA GLN A 527 4.51 -10.08 5.96
C GLN A 527 5.42 -10.59 7.10
N THR A 528 5.43 -11.88 7.41
CA THR A 528 6.37 -12.46 8.38
C THR A 528 7.45 -13.25 7.65
N ARG A 529 8.70 -12.76 7.75
CA ARG A 529 9.92 -13.35 7.18
C ARG A 529 10.33 -14.64 7.88
N ALA A 530 9.64 -15.76 7.65
CA ALA A 530 10.16 -17.05 8.06
C ALA A 530 9.71 -18.14 7.06
N PRO A 531 10.61 -18.69 6.22
CA PRO A 531 10.26 -19.67 5.19
C PRO A 531 9.99 -21.10 5.69
N GLU A 532 10.10 -21.40 6.97
CA GLU A 532 10.11 -22.78 7.49
C GLU A 532 9.01 -23.11 8.51
N TRP A 533 8.02 -22.25 8.71
CA TRP A 533 6.96 -22.51 9.68
C TRP A 533 5.82 -23.33 9.08
N PRO A 534 5.44 -24.47 9.70
CA PRO A 534 4.20 -25.15 9.32
C PRO A 534 3.02 -24.23 9.62
N TYR A 535 2.15 -24.03 8.65
CA TYR A 535 0.97 -23.19 8.76
C TYR A 535 0.10 -23.64 9.93
N ALA A 536 -0.25 -22.72 10.81
CA ALA A 536 -1.10 -23.00 11.96
C ALA A 536 -2.37 -22.17 11.87
N ILE A 537 -3.51 -22.82 12.02
CA ILE A 537 -4.80 -22.16 12.20
C ILE A 537 -5.02 -22.01 13.70
N VAL A 538 -5.14 -20.76 14.16
CA VAL A 538 -5.42 -20.46 15.57
C VAL A 538 -6.91 -20.24 15.74
N MET A 539 -7.58 -21.15 16.45
CA MET A 539 -9.00 -21.03 16.77
C MET A 539 -9.19 -20.96 18.29
N PRO A 540 -9.49 -19.79 18.85
CA PRO A 540 -9.74 -19.67 20.29
C PRO A 540 -10.96 -20.51 20.70
N GLY A 541 -10.80 -21.37 21.70
CA GLY A 541 -11.88 -22.18 22.26
C GLY A 541 -12.36 -23.36 21.39
N ALA A 542 -11.56 -23.80 20.42
CA ALA A 542 -11.91 -24.95 19.60
C ALA A 542 -11.80 -26.28 20.37
N SER A 543 -12.66 -27.24 20.03
CA SER A 543 -12.52 -28.64 20.38
C SER A 543 -11.82 -29.42 19.24
N ALA A 544 -11.11 -30.49 19.55
CA ALA A 544 -10.58 -31.36 18.52
C ALA A 544 -11.72 -32.05 17.75
N ILE A 545 -11.49 -32.28 16.46
CA ILE A 545 -12.44 -33.00 15.59
C ILE A 545 -11.74 -34.25 15.11
N ASN A 546 -12.39 -35.43 15.36
CA ASN A 546 -11.95 -36.70 14.86
C ASN A 546 -12.88 -37.20 13.76
N GLN A 547 -12.29 -37.82 12.74
CA GLN A 547 -13.04 -38.60 11.77
C GLN A 547 -13.49 -39.90 12.40
N VAL A 548 -14.79 -40.19 12.44
CA VAL A 548 -15.36 -41.35 13.10
C VAL A 548 -15.46 -42.55 12.14
N GLU A 549 -15.70 -42.29 10.86
CA GLU A 549 -15.78 -43.32 9.81
C GLU A 549 -15.19 -42.78 8.50
N ASP A 550 -14.48 -43.64 7.78
CA ASP A 550 -14.05 -43.33 6.41
C ASP A 550 -15.23 -43.55 5.46
N LYS A 551 -15.98 -42.52 5.15
CA LYS A 551 -17.13 -42.54 4.24
C LYS A 551 -16.77 -42.23 2.78
N GLY A 552 -15.48 -42.16 2.45
CA GLY A 552 -15.00 -42.08 1.07
C GLY A 552 -15.53 -40.86 0.30
N PHE A 553 -15.24 -39.62 0.79
CA PHE A 553 -15.48 -38.40 0.05
C PHE A 553 -14.21 -37.95 -0.69
#